data_4a5bf340acc6e81afa4880afc81f594c
#
_entry.id   4a5bf340acc6e81afa4880afc81f594c
#
_cell.length_a   1.000
_cell.length_b   1.000
_cell.length_c   1.000
_cell.angle_alpha   90.00
_cell.angle_beta   90.00
_cell.angle_gamma   90.00
#
_symmetry.space_group_name_H-M   'P 1'
#
loop_
_entity.id
_entity.type
_entity.pdbx_description
1 polymer ?
#
loop_
_entity_poly.entity_id
_entity_poly.type
_entity_poly.pdbx_seq_one_letter_code
_entity_poly.pdbx_strand_id
1 'polypeptide(L)'
;ADMAEAYGAEVIRLDFEWGKPADPDIVSAALDNESGIKAVMVTHNETSTGVTNDLEAISKRVKARPETLLLVDAISSLGCIPLPVDSWSCDVVAAGSQKGLLIPPGLSFITFSPLAWEAQKNAKMPRFYFDVAAAQRYLERGQTPYTPAESLFYGLDKALDILLGLG
;
A
#
# COMPACT_ATOMS: atom_id res chain seq x y z
N ALA A 1 4.12 12.20 -0.19
CA ALA A 1 4.32 13.31 0.75
C ALA A 1 3.31 14.43 0.47
N ASP A 2 3.42 15.18 -0.63
CA ASP A 2 2.64 16.38 -0.95
C ASP A 2 1.12 16.19 -0.85
N MET A 3 0.62 15.07 -1.32
CA MET A 3 -0.81 14.74 -1.20
C MET A 3 -1.24 14.60 0.27
N ALA A 4 -0.44 13.93 1.10
CA ALA A 4 -0.74 13.77 2.51
C ALA A 4 -0.75 15.12 3.23
N GLU A 5 0.21 15.99 2.94
CA GLU A 5 0.28 17.36 3.46
C GLU A 5 -0.93 18.19 3.03
N ALA A 6 -1.34 18.09 1.75
CA ALA A 6 -2.51 18.79 1.23
C ALA A 6 -3.81 18.38 1.94
N TYR A 7 -3.88 17.16 2.46
CA TYR A 7 -4.99 16.67 3.28
C TYR A 7 -4.79 16.89 4.79
N GLY A 8 -3.75 17.61 5.19
CA GLY A 8 -3.52 18.02 6.58
C GLY A 8 -2.72 17.04 7.43
N ALA A 9 -2.01 16.11 6.83
CA ALA A 9 -1.06 15.29 7.57
C ALA A 9 0.24 16.07 7.82
N GLU A 10 0.82 15.90 8.99
CA GLU A 10 2.20 16.26 9.26
C GLU A 10 3.10 15.17 8.67
N VAL A 11 4.03 15.54 7.81
CA VAL A 11 4.85 14.60 7.05
C VAL A 11 6.33 14.81 7.37
N ILE A 12 6.99 13.76 7.81
CA ILE A 12 8.44 13.68 7.97
C ILE A 12 8.97 12.94 6.74
N ARG A 13 9.83 13.61 5.98
CA ARG A 13 10.42 13.04 4.76
C ARG A 13 11.79 12.46 5.09
N LEU A 14 12.02 11.22 4.68
CA LEU A 14 13.31 10.58 4.71
C LEU A 14 13.83 10.48 3.27
N ASP A 15 14.82 11.28 2.94
CA ASP A 15 15.41 11.30 1.62
C ASP A 15 16.62 10.37 1.57
N PHE A 16 16.68 9.54 0.52
CA PHE A 16 17.77 8.61 0.26
C PHE A 16 18.45 8.96 -1.06
N GLU A 17 19.68 8.54 -1.22
CA GLU A 17 20.44 8.75 -2.46
C GLU A 17 19.70 8.08 -3.62
N TRP A 18 19.51 8.83 -4.71
CA TRP A 18 18.81 8.33 -5.88
C TRP A 18 19.47 7.07 -6.45
N GLY A 19 18.69 6.03 -6.68
CA GLY A 19 19.18 4.73 -7.15
C GLY A 19 19.68 3.81 -6.04
N LYS A 20 19.51 4.17 -4.77
CA LYS A 20 19.78 3.30 -3.62
C LYS A 20 18.52 2.98 -2.83
N PRO A 21 18.45 1.81 -2.20
CA PRO A 21 17.32 1.45 -1.36
C PRO A 21 17.30 2.28 -0.06
N ALA A 22 16.13 2.40 0.53
CA ALA A 22 15.97 2.98 1.85
C ALA A 22 16.67 2.12 2.91
N ASP A 23 17.46 2.76 3.75
CA ASP A 23 18.14 2.10 4.87
C ASP A 23 17.15 1.89 6.04
N PRO A 24 16.89 0.65 6.46
CA PRO A 24 15.99 0.35 7.57
C PRO A 24 16.43 0.96 8.91
N ASP A 25 17.73 1.19 9.11
CA ASP A 25 18.26 1.77 10.34
C ASP A 25 18.00 3.29 10.39
N ILE A 26 18.03 3.97 9.26
CA ILE A 26 17.59 5.38 9.16
C ILE A 26 16.10 5.49 9.46
N VAL A 27 15.28 4.59 8.95
CA VAL A 27 13.85 4.54 9.28
C VAL A 27 13.64 4.32 10.78
N SER A 28 14.39 3.40 11.38
CA SER A 28 14.33 3.14 12.83
C SER A 28 14.72 4.39 13.63
N ALA A 29 15.82 5.05 13.28
CA ALA A 29 16.30 6.24 13.97
C ALA A 29 15.28 7.40 13.89
N ALA A 30 14.61 7.57 12.74
CA ALA A 30 13.55 8.57 12.61
C ALA A 30 12.36 8.26 13.53
N LEU A 31 11.97 6.99 13.60
CA LEU A 31 10.92 6.54 14.50
C LEU A 31 11.28 6.67 15.98
N ASP A 32 12.57 6.61 16.34
CA ASP A 32 13.05 6.80 17.72
C ASP A 32 13.07 8.27 18.12
N ASN A 33 13.38 9.15 17.18
CA ASN A 33 13.50 10.57 17.41
C ASN A 33 12.15 11.31 17.42
N GLU A 34 11.12 10.72 16.82
CA GLU A 34 9.82 11.34 16.65
C GLU A 34 8.74 10.58 17.41
N SER A 35 7.90 11.30 18.11
CA SER A 35 6.77 10.72 18.86
C SER A 35 5.46 10.82 18.06
N GLY A 36 4.59 9.84 18.23
CA GLY A 36 3.23 9.91 17.68
C GLY A 36 3.12 9.61 16.19
N ILE A 37 4.15 9.03 15.59
CA ILE A 37 4.11 8.57 14.18
C ILE A 37 2.97 7.56 14.00
N LYS A 38 2.00 7.91 13.16
CA LYS A 38 0.83 7.06 12.88
C LYS A 38 1.09 6.03 11.79
N ALA A 39 1.90 6.40 10.80
CA ALA A 39 2.19 5.53 9.68
C ALA A 39 3.56 5.80 9.08
N VAL A 40 4.17 4.75 8.54
CA VAL A 40 5.31 4.83 7.64
C VAL A 40 4.83 4.44 6.25
N MET A 41 5.11 5.30 5.26
CA MET A 41 4.79 5.04 3.86
C MET A 41 6.07 4.69 3.11
N VAL A 42 6.07 3.58 2.40
CA VAL A 42 7.22 3.13 1.63
C VAL A 42 6.80 2.57 0.28
N THR A 43 7.56 2.88 -0.77
CA THR A 43 7.45 2.21 -2.07
C THR A 43 8.26 0.93 -2.04
N HIS A 44 7.65 -0.23 -2.33
CA HIS A 44 8.38 -1.50 -2.35
C HIS A 44 9.38 -1.55 -3.50
N ASN A 45 8.96 -1.17 -4.71
CA ASN A 45 9.84 -1.08 -5.87
C ASN A 45 9.67 0.26 -6.58
N GLU A 46 10.75 1.06 -6.64
CA GLU A 46 10.76 2.34 -7.36
C GLU A 46 11.01 2.10 -8.85
N THR A 47 9.98 2.32 -9.65
CA THR A 47 9.99 2.02 -11.09
C THR A 47 11.05 2.80 -11.87
N SER A 48 11.29 4.07 -11.50
CA SER A 48 12.20 4.96 -12.23
C SER A 48 13.67 4.56 -12.09
N THR A 49 14.02 3.85 -11.02
CA THR A 49 15.39 3.42 -10.73
C THR A 49 15.55 1.89 -10.78
N GLY A 50 14.44 1.14 -10.71
CA GLY A 50 14.45 -0.30 -10.55
C GLY A 50 14.87 -0.77 -9.14
N VAL A 51 14.97 0.14 -8.18
CA VAL A 51 15.36 -0.19 -6.80
C VAL A 51 14.22 -0.85 -6.06
N THR A 52 14.49 -2.01 -5.49
CA THR A 52 13.59 -2.69 -4.56
C THR A 52 14.09 -2.47 -3.14
N ASN A 53 13.22 -1.95 -2.28
CA ASN A 53 13.52 -1.74 -0.88
C ASN A 53 13.37 -3.05 -0.08
N ASP A 54 14.23 -3.25 0.93
CA ASP A 54 14.12 -4.35 1.88
C ASP A 54 12.92 -4.12 2.81
N LEU A 55 11.73 -4.42 2.30
CA LEU A 55 10.47 -4.18 3.00
C LEU A 55 10.35 -5.06 4.26
N GLU A 56 10.94 -6.25 4.26
CA GLU A 56 10.95 -7.11 5.45
C GLU A 56 11.73 -6.45 6.60
N ALA A 57 12.93 -5.95 6.32
CA ALA A 57 13.74 -5.26 7.33
C ALA A 57 13.07 -3.96 7.81
N ILE A 58 12.52 -3.16 6.89
CA ILE A 58 11.77 -1.94 7.23
C ILE A 58 10.56 -2.29 8.11
N SER A 59 9.79 -3.31 7.73
CA SER A 59 8.62 -3.75 8.51
C SER A 59 9.00 -4.11 9.94
N LYS A 60 10.07 -4.88 10.14
CA LYS A 60 10.56 -5.24 11.49
C LYS A 60 10.85 -3.99 12.35
N ARG A 61 11.41 -2.93 11.74
CA ARG A 61 11.66 -1.65 12.45
C ARG A 61 10.36 -0.90 12.78
N VAL A 62 9.43 -0.84 11.84
CA VAL A 62 8.12 -0.20 12.03
C VAL A 62 7.31 -0.93 13.09
N LYS A 63 7.26 -2.27 13.03
CA LYS A 63 6.46 -3.10 13.94
C LYS A 63 7.03 -3.26 15.35
N ALA A 64 8.24 -2.79 15.60
CA ALA A 64 8.72 -2.54 16.97
C ALA A 64 7.84 -1.51 17.69
N ARG A 65 6.99 -0.77 16.96
CA ARG A 65 5.96 0.15 17.45
C ARG A 65 4.57 -0.34 17.02
N PRO A 66 3.85 -1.09 17.86
CA PRO A 66 2.62 -1.81 17.49
C PRO A 66 1.51 -0.92 16.93
N GLU A 67 1.47 0.35 17.33
CA GLU A 67 0.44 1.32 16.90
C GLU A 67 0.75 1.98 15.55
N THR A 68 1.97 1.81 15.01
CA THR A 68 2.38 2.44 13.77
C THR A 68 2.02 1.56 12.57
N LEU A 69 1.29 2.13 11.62
CA LEU A 69 0.92 1.45 10.38
C LEU A 69 2.09 1.44 9.38
N LEU A 70 2.22 0.33 8.65
CA LEU A 70 3.08 0.25 7.47
C LEU A 70 2.21 0.29 6.21
N LEU A 71 2.33 1.36 5.44
CA LEU A 71 1.62 1.58 4.17
C LEU A 71 2.58 1.38 3.01
N VAL A 72 2.25 0.50 2.09
CA VAL A 72 3.13 0.06 1.03
C VAL A 72 2.55 0.40 -0.34
N ASP A 73 3.30 1.15 -1.13
CA ASP A 73 3.09 1.24 -2.56
C ASP A 73 3.73 0.02 -3.22
N ALA A 74 2.89 -0.86 -3.74
CA ALA A 74 3.28 -2.07 -4.46
C ALA A 74 2.83 -2.03 -5.92
N ILE A 75 2.60 -0.85 -6.48
CA ILE A 75 2.08 -0.69 -7.84
C ILE A 75 2.94 -1.43 -8.87
N SER A 76 4.26 -1.34 -8.77
CA SER A 76 5.17 -2.00 -9.71
C SER A 76 5.71 -3.36 -9.24
N SER A 77 5.43 -3.75 -7.99
CA SER A 77 5.99 -4.97 -7.41
C SER A 77 4.99 -6.12 -7.26
N LEU A 78 3.72 -5.82 -6.98
CA LEU A 78 2.70 -6.86 -6.80
C LEU A 78 2.57 -7.72 -8.06
N GLY A 79 2.71 -9.04 -7.91
CA GLY A 79 2.69 -9.99 -9.02
C GLY A 79 3.98 -10.07 -9.84
N CYS A 80 4.99 -9.22 -9.56
CA CYS A 80 6.28 -9.23 -10.25
C CYS A 80 7.42 -9.76 -9.38
N ILE A 81 7.40 -9.46 -8.08
CA ILE A 81 8.39 -9.91 -7.10
C ILE A 81 7.69 -10.34 -5.82
N PRO A 82 8.31 -11.21 -5.00
CA PRO A 82 7.70 -11.69 -3.77
C PRO A 82 7.29 -10.54 -2.84
N LEU A 83 6.05 -10.57 -2.38
CA LEU A 83 5.50 -9.62 -1.42
C LEU A 83 4.56 -10.36 -0.45
N PRO A 84 5.10 -11.09 0.54
CA PRO A 84 4.29 -11.81 1.52
C PRO A 84 3.70 -10.82 2.55
N VAL A 85 2.62 -10.17 2.17
CA VAL A 85 1.96 -9.04 2.87
C VAL A 85 1.73 -9.35 4.35
N ASP A 86 1.17 -10.53 4.64
CA ASP A 86 0.84 -10.91 6.01
C ASP A 86 2.10 -11.22 6.83
N SER A 87 3.05 -11.97 6.27
CA SER A 87 4.30 -12.34 6.95
C SER A 87 5.16 -11.12 7.26
N TRP A 88 5.14 -10.12 6.39
CA TRP A 88 5.85 -8.86 6.60
C TRP A 88 4.99 -7.82 7.34
N SER A 89 3.79 -8.21 7.80
CA SER A 89 2.90 -7.32 8.57
C SER A 89 2.66 -5.96 7.91
N CYS A 90 2.48 -5.94 6.59
CA CYS A 90 2.08 -4.74 5.87
C CYS A 90 0.62 -4.41 6.19
N ASP A 91 0.33 -3.22 6.70
CA ASP A 91 -1.03 -2.87 7.12
C ASP A 91 -1.92 -2.43 5.97
N VAL A 92 -1.34 -1.69 5.04
CA VAL A 92 -2.02 -1.27 3.82
C VAL A 92 -1.09 -1.49 2.65
N VAL A 93 -1.57 -2.19 1.61
CA VAL A 93 -0.83 -2.35 0.36
C VAL A 93 -1.69 -1.87 -0.79
N ALA A 94 -1.16 -0.97 -1.59
CA ALA A 94 -1.82 -0.44 -2.79
C ALA A 94 -1.15 -0.96 -4.05
N ALA A 95 -1.95 -1.37 -5.04
CA ALA A 95 -1.48 -1.85 -6.33
C ALA A 95 -2.39 -1.39 -7.48
N GLY A 96 -1.90 -1.51 -8.70
CA GLY A 96 -2.62 -1.16 -9.91
C GLY A 96 -2.69 -2.29 -10.92
N SER A 97 -3.72 -2.28 -11.75
CA SER A 97 -4.00 -3.36 -12.71
C SER A 97 -2.99 -3.48 -13.86
N GLN A 98 -2.34 -2.37 -14.25
CA GLN A 98 -1.51 -2.27 -15.45
C GLN A 98 -0.05 -2.71 -15.28
N LYS A 99 0.30 -3.34 -14.18
CA LYS A 99 1.65 -3.84 -13.88
C LYS A 99 1.66 -5.36 -13.82
N GLY A 100 2.05 -5.96 -12.72
CA GLY A 100 2.12 -7.40 -12.57
C GLY A 100 0.80 -8.17 -12.75
N LEU A 101 -0.34 -7.47 -12.67
CA LEU A 101 -1.64 -8.09 -12.93
C LEU A 101 -2.02 -8.17 -14.43
N LEU A 102 -1.12 -7.74 -15.34
CA LEU A 102 -1.13 -8.02 -16.78
C LEU A 102 -2.35 -7.50 -17.56
N ILE A 103 -3.13 -6.56 -17.03
CA ILE A 103 -4.30 -5.98 -17.72
C ILE A 103 -4.14 -4.46 -17.89
N PRO A 104 -4.95 -3.80 -18.74
CA PRO A 104 -4.88 -2.35 -18.91
C PRO A 104 -5.12 -1.58 -17.60
N PRO A 105 -4.68 -0.29 -17.51
CA PRO A 105 -4.98 0.57 -16.36
C PRO A 105 -6.48 0.81 -16.21
N GLY A 106 -6.95 0.95 -14.97
CA GLY A 106 -8.34 1.28 -14.66
C GLY A 106 -8.90 0.59 -13.42
N LEU A 107 -8.19 -0.40 -12.86
CA LEU A 107 -8.49 -0.96 -11.54
C LEU A 107 -7.36 -0.65 -10.55
N SER A 108 -7.73 -0.39 -9.32
CA SER A 108 -6.82 -0.29 -8.19
C SER A 108 -7.21 -1.30 -7.12
N PHE A 109 -6.21 -1.83 -6.44
CA PHE A 109 -6.36 -2.81 -5.38
C PHE A 109 -5.76 -2.26 -4.11
N ILE A 110 -6.43 -2.50 -3.00
CA ILE A 110 -5.93 -2.08 -1.70
C ILE A 110 -6.29 -3.12 -0.65
N THR A 111 -5.33 -3.48 0.18
CA THR A 111 -5.55 -4.38 1.32
C THR A 111 -5.49 -3.62 2.63
N PHE A 112 -6.16 -4.12 3.64
CA PHE A 112 -6.17 -3.54 4.98
C PHE A 112 -5.98 -4.63 6.03
N SER A 113 -4.99 -4.46 6.92
CA SER A 113 -4.88 -5.25 8.14
C SER A 113 -6.00 -4.91 9.14
N PRO A 114 -6.26 -5.76 10.14
CA PRO A 114 -7.17 -5.42 11.24
C PRO A 114 -6.80 -4.10 11.93
N LEU A 115 -5.50 -3.83 12.11
CA LEU A 115 -5.01 -2.57 12.69
C LEU A 115 -5.35 -1.37 11.81
N ALA A 116 -5.19 -1.50 10.50
CA ALA A 116 -5.54 -0.43 9.55
C ALA A 116 -7.05 -0.15 9.53
N TRP A 117 -7.89 -1.19 9.62
CA TRP A 117 -9.33 -1.02 9.75
C TRP A 117 -9.74 -0.32 11.05
N GLU A 118 -9.06 -0.61 12.16
CA GLU A 118 -9.32 0.07 13.42
C GLU A 118 -8.91 1.56 13.35
N ALA A 119 -7.75 1.84 12.75
CA ALA A 119 -7.30 3.22 12.52
C ALA A 119 -8.26 4.00 11.61
N GLN A 120 -8.82 3.34 10.58
CA GLN A 120 -9.77 3.94 9.64
C GLN A 120 -11.02 4.46 10.34
N LYS A 121 -11.54 3.78 11.38
CA LYS A 121 -12.74 4.22 12.14
C LYS A 121 -12.53 5.59 12.78
N ASN A 122 -11.30 5.93 13.14
CA ASN A 122 -10.93 7.16 13.80
C ASN A 122 -10.35 8.22 12.84
N ALA A 123 -10.25 7.89 11.54
CA ALA A 123 -9.68 8.79 10.55
C ALA A 123 -10.57 10.01 10.30
N LYS A 124 -9.97 11.20 10.34
CA LYS A 124 -10.67 12.49 10.20
C LYS A 124 -10.38 13.22 8.89
N MET A 125 -9.44 12.74 8.09
CA MET A 125 -9.15 13.33 6.79
C MET A 125 -10.38 13.34 5.89
N PRO A 126 -10.65 14.42 5.15
CA PRO A 126 -11.73 14.48 4.19
C PRO A 126 -11.59 13.39 3.13
N ARG A 127 -12.66 12.67 2.84
CA ARG A 127 -12.71 11.64 1.81
C ARG A 127 -14.14 11.53 1.26
N PHE A 128 -14.26 11.13 0.02
CA PHE A 128 -15.56 10.89 -0.62
C PHE A 128 -15.46 9.73 -1.61
N TYR A 129 -14.79 9.93 -2.74
CA TYR A 129 -14.65 8.91 -3.78
C TYR A 129 -13.76 7.75 -3.31
N PHE A 130 -12.65 8.04 -2.66
CA PHE A 130 -11.73 7.05 -2.11
C PHE A 130 -12.05 6.70 -0.65
N ASP A 131 -13.32 6.48 -0.34
CA ASP A 131 -13.74 6.02 0.99
C ASP A 131 -13.78 4.49 1.04
N VAL A 132 -12.77 3.90 1.65
CA VAL A 132 -12.65 2.44 1.78
C VAL A 132 -13.77 1.82 2.64
N ALA A 133 -14.33 2.56 3.60
CA ALA A 133 -15.48 2.10 4.37
C ALA A 133 -16.74 2.03 3.50
N ALA A 134 -16.91 2.95 2.56
CA ALA A 134 -17.97 2.85 1.56
C ALA A 134 -17.74 1.62 0.66
N ALA A 135 -16.50 1.45 0.16
CA ALA A 135 -16.16 0.29 -0.68
C ALA A 135 -16.46 -1.03 0.03
N GLN A 136 -16.10 -1.16 1.31
CA GLN A 136 -16.39 -2.36 2.11
C GLN A 136 -17.89 -2.63 2.23
N ARG A 137 -18.70 -1.62 2.58
CA ARG A 137 -20.16 -1.77 2.70
C ARG A 137 -20.83 -2.20 1.39
N TYR A 138 -20.33 -1.74 0.24
CA TYR A 138 -20.85 -2.17 -1.06
C TYR A 138 -20.37 -3.57 -1.42
N LEU A 139 -19.11 -3.92 -1.12
CA LEU A 139 -18.57 -5.26 -1.34
C LEU A 139 -19.37 -6.35 -0.59
N GLU A 140 -19.78 -6.09 0.66
CA GLU A 140 -20.64 -6.98 1.45
C GLU A 140 -21.99 -7.28 0.76
N ARG A 141 -22.41 -6.42 -0.17
CA ARG A 141 -23.62 -6.57 -0.97
C ARG A 141 -23.36 -7.12 -2.38
N GLY A 142 -22.10 -7.48 -2.69
CA GLY A 142 -21.69 -7.87 -4.04
C GLY A 142 -21.75 -6.73 -5.05
N GLN A 143 -21.52 -5.50 -4.60
CA GLN A 143 -21.63 -4.28 -5.40
C GLN A 143 -20.37 -3.43 -5.29
N THR A 144 -20.27 -2.43 -6.16
CA THR A 144 -19.29 -1.36 -6.08
C THR A 144 -20.00 -0.03 -5.77
N PRO A 145 -19.36 0.94 -5.07
CA PRO A 145 -19.99 2.23 -4.75
C PRO A 145 -20.25 3.09 -5.99
N TYR A 146 -19.56 2.85 -7.07
CA TYR A 146 -19.66 3.56 -8.34
C TYR A 146 -19.62 2.57 -9.50
N THR A 147 -20.01 2.99 -10.70
CA THR A 147 -19.97 2.14 -11.90
C THR A 147 -18.56 1.61 -12.13
N PRO A 148 -18.36 0.29 -12.13
CA PRO A 148 -17.04 -0.30 -12.30
C PRO A 148 -16.63 -0.35 -13.78
N ALA A 149 -15.34 -0.54 -14.03
CA ALA A 149 -14.80 -0.86 -15.35
C ALA A 149 -14.99 -2.36 -15.64
N GLU A 150 -16.22 -2.78 -15.95
CA GLU A 150 -16.62 -4.20 -16.05
C GLU A 150 -15.74 -5.01 -16.99
N SER A 151 -15.36 -4.46 -18.15
CA SER A 151 -14.48 -5.15 -19.10
C SER A 151 -13.12 -5.51 -18.52
N LEU A 152 -12.62 -4.72 -17.57
CA LEU A 152 -11.36 -5.00 -16.88
C LEU A 152 -11.50 -6.13 -15.85
N PHE A 153 -12.68 -6.33 -15.28
CA PHE A 153 -12.90 -7.48 -14.38
C PHE A 153 -12.79 -8.82 -15.12
N TYR A 154 -13.32 -8.91 -16.34
CA TYR A 154 -13.13 -10.11 -17.16
C TYR A 154 -11.66 -10.34 -17.51
N GLY A 155 -10.94 -9.26 -17.83
CA GLY A 155 -9.49 -9.33 -18.05
C GLY A 155 -8.72 -9.75 -16.81
N LEU A 156 -9.10 -9.20 -15.65
CA LEU A 156 -8.50 -9.55 -14.36
C LEU A 156 -8.73 -11.02 -13.99
N ASP A 157 -9.95 -11.50 -14.15
CA ASP A 157 -10.28 -12.91 -13.90
C ASP A 157 -9.35 -13.84 -14.68
N LYS A 158 -9.18 -13.56 -15.98
CA LYS A 158 -8.26 -14.34 -16.83
C LYS A 158 -6.79 -14.18 -16.46
N ALA A 159 -6.38 -12.99 -16.07
CA ALA A 159 -5.00 -12.75 -15.63
C ALA A 159 -4.71 -13.49 -14.30
N LEU A 160 -5.67 -13.52 -13.39
CA LEU A 160 -5.54 -14.25 -12.13
C LEU A 160 -5.47 -15.77 -12.36
N ASP A 161 -6.24 -16.33 -13.31
CA ASP A 161 -6.11 -17.74 -13.71
C ASP A 161 -4.67 -18.08 -14.11
N ILE A 162 -4.04 -17.20 -14.90
CA ILE A 162 -2.67 -17.38 -15.37
C ILE A 162 -1.68 -17.27 -14.21
N LEU A 163 -1.77 -16.19 -13.42
CA LEU A 163 -0.83 -15.92 -12.34
C LEU A 163 -0.90 -17.00 -11.25
N LEU A 164 -2.10 -17.39 -10.83
CA LEU A 164 -2.29 -18.44 -9.83
C LEU A 164 -1.91 -19.83 -10.35
N GLY A 165 -1.97 -20.05 -11.66
CA GLY A 165 -1.50 -21.26 -12.30
C GLY A 165 0.02 -21.40 -12.38
N LEU A 166 0.75 -20.30 -12.20
CA LEU A 166 2.22 -20.28 -12.20
C LEU A 166 2.82 -20.51 -10.80
N GLY A 167 2.04 -20.45 -9.75
CA GLY A 167 2.45 -20.66 -8.34
C GLY A 167 2.49 -19.39 -7.55
#